data_f0a3674d25eb3647d2d2fe6b941ae193
#
_entry.id   f0a3674d25eb3647d2d2fe6b941ae193
#
_cell.length_a   1.000
_cell.length_b   1.000
_cell.length_c   1.000
_cell.angle_alpha   90.00
_cell.angle_beta   90.00
_cell.angle_gamma   90.00
#
_symmetry.space_group_name_H-M   'P 1'
#
loop_
_entity.id
_entity.type
_entity.pdbx_description
1 polymer ?
#
loop_
_entity_poly.entity_id
_entity_poly.type
_entity_poly.pdbx_seq_one_letter_code
_entity_poly.pdbx_strand_id
1 'polypeptide(L)'
;MNIGFLKLIPLLLIVTVAGCASSAKREAQQEKKEKITETHVMLGAGYLQRGQLDVAKQELEKALKESPSDSQANNIMAVLQWRLKDYVEAERFFRKAIAGDGKNPSAQHNYGAFLCDRGKLDEGVRHLALAAGNALYPYTAEVNLNAGICLMKKPSPAVAEKYLREALKINPKLPGALFHMAQLSFDSGQSLPARGFIERYFQSSEDTPEALLLAVKIEHALRDKNAKASYALRLRTKFPTSPEAGQLHTAAGMKK
;
A
#
# COMPACT_ATOMS: atom_id res chain seq x y z
N MET A 1 23.00 -76.00 26.14
CA MET A 1 21.66 -75.68 25.63
C MET A 1 21.59 -74.11 25.59
N ASN A 2 21.93 -73.50 24.48
CA ASN A 2 21.82 -72.07 24.29
C ASN A 2 21.56 -71.81 22.79
N ILE A 3 20.32 -71.68 22.43
CA ILE A 3 19.90 -71.24 21.10
C ILE A 3 18.78 -70.22 21.31
N GLY A 4 19.01 -68.97 20.92
CA GLY A 4 17.84 -68.04 20.78
C GLY A 4 18.03 -66.59 21.10
N PHE A 5 19.07 -65.88 20.57
CA PHE A 5 19.16 -64.42 20.72
C PHE A 5 19.84 -63.70 19.54
N LEU A 6 19.63 -64.14 18.31
CA LEU A 6 20.35 -63.50 17.19
C LEU A 6 19.52 -63.33 15.92
N LYS A 7 18.23 -62.97 16.00
CA LYS A 7 17.43 -62.71 14.77
C LYS A 7 16.53 -61.48 14.77
N LEU A 8 16.65 -60.54 15.73
CA LEU A 8 15.73 -59.40 15.82
C LEU A 8 16.38 -58.01 15.47
N ILE A 9 17.68 -57.94 15.23
CA ILE A 9 18.39 -56.68 15.02
C ILE A 9 18.29 -56.10 13.60
N PRO A 10 18.20 -56.85 12.49
CA PRO A 10 18.21 -56.25 11.16
C PRO A 10 16.88 -55.58 10.76
N LEU A 11 15.75 -55.87 11.39
CA LEU A 11 14.45 -55.31 11.01
C LEU A 11 14.23 -53.89 11.50
N LEU A 12 14.86 -53.47 12.62
CA LEU A 12 14.72 -52.13 13.16
C LEU A 12 15.53 -51.10 12.41
N LEU A 13 16.64 -51.46 11.79
CA LEU A 13 17.51 -50.54 11.02
C LEU A 13 16.92 -50.16 9.65
N ILE A 14 16.13 -51.06 9.04
CA ILE A 14 15.52 -50.82 7.72
C ILE A 14 14.38 -49.78 7.80
N VAL A 15 13.63 -49.74 8.90
CA VAL A 15 12.53 -48.76 9.09
C VAL A 15 13.03 -47.33 9.25
N THR A 16 14.17 -47.12 9.88
CA THR A 16 14.72 -45.76 10.08
C THR A 16 15.28 -45.12 8.80
N VAL A 17 15.90 -45.92 7.90
CA VAL A 17 16.44 -45.41 6.62
C VAL A 17 15.33 -45.08 5.62
N ALA A 18 14.23 -45.81 5.60
CA ALA A 18 13.08 -45.55 4.73
C ALA A 18 12.33 -44.24 5.16
N GLY A 19 12.31 -43.90 6.45
CA GLY A 19 11.75 -42.65 6.96
C GLY A 19 12.52 -41.44 6.53
N CYS A 20 13.85 -41.43 6.60
CA CYS A 20 14.69 -40.30 6.19
C CYS A 20 14.66 -40.04 4.67
N ALA A 21 14.60 -41.08 3.84
CA ALA A 21 14.53 -40.90 2.39
C ALA A 21 13.16 -40.33 1.93
N SER A 22 12.10 -40.62 2.66
CA SER A 22 10.76 -40.07 2.36
C SER A 22 10.61 -38.62 2.80
N SER A 23 11.25 -38.20 3.92
CA SER A 23 11.24 -36.78 4.36
C SER A 23 12.05 -35.90 3.40
N ALA A 24 13.26 -36.32 3.04
CA ALA A 24 14.11 -35.57 2.09
C ALA A 24 13.43 -35.38 0.72
N LYS A 25 12.71 -36.39 0.22
CA LYS A 25 11.94 -36.27 -1.03
C LYS A 25 10.77 -35.29 -0.89
N ARG A 26 10.08 -35.27 0.24
CA ARG A 26 8.99 -34.29 0.52
C ARG A 26 9.52 -32.87 0.65
N GLU A 27 10.63 -32.68 1.34
CA GLU A 27 11.30 -31.38 1.49
C GLU A 27 11.74 -30.83 0.13
N ALA A 28 12.40 -31.63 -0.70
CA ALA A 28 12.79 -31.23 -2.05
C ALA A 28 11.58 -30.89 -2.95
N GLN A 29 10.48 -31.63 -2.81
CA GLN A 29 9.25 -31.34 -3.54
C GLN A 29 8.58 -30.05 -3.06
N GLN A 30 8.59 -29.79 -1.75
CA GLN A 30 8.07 -28.57 -1.16
C GLN A 30 8.90 -27.35 -1.58
N GLU A 31 10.23 -27.43 -1.51
CA GLU A 31 11.15 -26.37 -1.97
C GLU A 31 10.94 -26.03 -3.45
N LYS A 32 10.77 -27.07 -4.30
CA LYS A 32 10.47 -26.86 -5.73
C LYS A 32 9.15 -26.13 -5.92
N LYS A 33 8.13 -26.49 -5.15
CA LYS A 33 6.81 -25.86 -5.19
C LYS A 33 6.86 -24.40 -4.75
N GLU A 34 7.61 -24.09 -3.69
CA GLU A 34 7.83 -22.75 -3.20
C GLU A 34 8.52 -21.88 -4.25
N LYS A 35 9.60 -22.35 -4.88
CA LYS A 35 10.30 -21.63 -5.96
C LYS A 35 9.42 -21.37 -7.17
N ILE A 36 8.57 -22.31 -7.57
CA ILE A 36 7.60 -22.12 -8.66
C ILE A 36 6.59 -21.04 -8.26
N THR A 37 6.03 -21.12 -7.05
CA THR A 37 5.09 -20.13 -6.53
C THR A 37 5.71 -18.74 -6.51
N GLU A 38 6.89 -18.58 -5.92
CA GLU A 38 7.62 -17.31 -5.85
C GLU A 38 7.86 -16.70 -7.25
N THR A 39 8.29 -17.53 -8.21
CA THR A 39 8.51 -17.09 -9.58
C THR A 39 7.23 -16.50 -10.20
N HIS A 40 6.12 -17.21 -10.10
CA HIS A 40 4.84 -16.74 -10.64
C HIS A 40 4.30 -15.52 -9.89
N VAL A 41 4.54 -15.42 -8.58
CA VAL A 41 4.21 -14.23 -7.78
C VAL A 41 4.99 -13.01 -8.27
N MET A 42 6.30 -13.14 -8.48
CA MET A 42 7.13 -12.04 -9.01
C MET A 42 6.71 -11.61 -10.41
N LEU A 43 6.43 -12.56 -11.30
CA LEU A 43 5.92 -12.27 -12.65
C LEU A 43 4.57 -11.56 -12.58
N GLY A 44 3.63 -12.07 -11.78
CA GLY A 44 2.32 -11.46 -11.58
C GLY A 44 2.40 -10.03 -11.05
N ALA A 45 3.25 -9.77 -10.05
CA ALA A 45 3.50 -8.43 -9.53
C ALA A 45 4.09 -7.50 -10.61
N GLY A 46 5.08 -7.97 -11.37
CA GLY A 46 5.70 -7.19 -12.44
C GLY A 46 4.73 -6.85 -13.58
N TYR A 47 3.86 -7.77 -13.97
CA TYR A 47 2.83 -7.50 -14.97
C TYR A 47 1.75 -6.55 -14.44
N LEU A 48 1.37 -6.69 -13.17
CA LEU A 48 0.43 -5.77 -12.52
C LEU A 48 0.97 -4.33 -12.48
N GLN A 49 2.25 -4.13 -12.18
CA GLN A 49 2.88 -2.80 -12.22
C GLN A 49 2.84 -2.18 -13.63
N ARG A 50 3.02 -2.99 -14.66
CA ARG A 50 2.96 -2.54 -16.08
C ARG A 50 1.54 -2.37 -16.60
N GLY A 51 0.50 -2.60 -15.78
CA GLY A 51 -0.89 -2.52 -16.18
C GLY A 51 -1.37 -3.67 -17.06
N GLN A 52 -0.58 -4.74 -17.22
CA GLN A 52 -0.91 -5.92 -18.01
C GLN A 52 -1.75 -6.90 -17.16
N LEU A 53 -2.99 -6.51 -16.88
CA LEU A 53 -3.83 -7.14 -15.85
C LEU A 53 -4.16 -8.61 -16.16
N ASP A 54 -4.43 -8.93 -17.43
CA ASP A 54 -4.77 -10.31 -17.82
C ASP A 54 -3.59 -11.26 -17.65
N VAL A 55 -2.37 -10.82 -18.01
CA VAL A 55 -1.16 -11.62 -17.84
C VAL A 55 -0.82 -11.75 -16.36
N ALA A 56 -0.96 -10.67 -15.59
CA ALA A 56 -0.78 -10.70 -14.14
C ALA A 56 -1.71 -11.73 -13.48
N LYS A 57 -2.99 -11.77 -13.91
CA LYS A 57 -3.97 -12.73 -13.41
C LYS A 57 -3.54 -14.17 -13.69
N GLN A 58 -3.15 -14.47 -14.93
CA GLN A 58 -2.71 -15.82 -15.32
C GLN A 58 -1.50 -16.30 -14.49
N GLU A 59 -0.51 -15.43 -14.28
CA GLU A 59 0.66 -15.80 -13.47
C GLU A 59 0.28 -16.03 -12.00
N LEU A 60 -0.57 -15.18 -11.43
CA LEU A 60 -1.05 -15.36 -10.05
C LEU A 60 -1.92 -16.61 -9.89
N GLU A 61 -2.73 -16.98 -10.89
CA GLU A 61 -3.50 -18.22 -10.88
C GLU A 61 -2.58 -19.45 -10.87
N LYS A 62 -1.45 -19.42 -11.62
CA LYS A 62 -0.43 -20.48 -11.55
C LYS A 62 0.20 -20.56 -10.16
N ALA A 63 0.56 -19.44 -9.55
CA ALA A 63 1.07 -19.39 -8.18
C ALA A 63 0.08 -20.00 -7.18
N LEU A 64 -1.20 -19.60 -7.26
CA LEU A 64 -2.26 -20.08 -6.36
C LEU A 64 -2.68 -21.52 -6.62
N LYS A 65 -2.42 -22.06 -7.82
CA LYS A 65 -2.58 -23.50 -8.11
C LYS A 65 -1.55 -24.34 -7.37
N GLU A 66 -0.31 -23.86 -7.32
CA GLU A 66 0.77 -24.52 -6.57
C GLU A 66 0.60 -24.34 -5.06
N SER A 67 0.32 -23.13 -4.60
CA SER A 67 0.19 -22.77 -3.18
C SER A 67 -1.06 -21.91 -2.93
N PRO A 68 -2.24 -22.54 -2.73
CA PRO A 68 -3.52 -21.80 -2.58
C PRO A 68 -3.59 -20.85 -1.38
N SER A 69 -2.79 -21.11 -0.34
CA SER A 69 -2.73 -20.31 0.89
C SER A 69 -1.53 -19.35 0.92
N ASP A 70 -0.75 -19.25 -0.16
CA ASP A 70 0.38 -18.32 -0.22
C ASP A 70 -0.11 -16.88 0.01
N SER A 71 0.43 -16.26 1.05
CA SER A 71 0.00 -14.93 1.47
C SER A 71 0.28 -13.87 0.42
N GLN A 72 1.45 -13.92 -0.21
CA GLN A 72 1.86 -12.93 -1.18
C GLN A 72 1.09 -13.06 -2.50
N ALA A 73 0.87 -14.28 -2.99
CA ALA A 73 0.05 -14.52 -4.18
C ALA A 73 -1.38 -14.02 -3.98
N ASN A 74 -1.99 -14.35 -2.84
CA ASN A 74 -3.33 -13.87 -2.50
C ASN A 74 -3.37 -12.34 -2.35
N ASN A 75 -2.35 -11.72 -1.74
CA ASN A 75 -2.25 -10.28 -1.61
C ASN A 75 -2.20 -9.58 -2.98
N ILE A 76 -1.35 -10.05 -3.90
CA ILE A 76 -1.22 -9.40 -5.22
C ILE A 76 -2.48 -9.65 -6.07
N MET A 77 -3.08 -10.86 -5.98
CA MET A 77 -4.37 -11.12 -6.62
C MET A 77 -5.46 -10.19 -6.08
N ALA A 78 -5.49 -9.92 -4.77
CA ALA A 78 -6.43 -8.97 -4.18
C ALA A 78 -6.25 -7.54 -4.74
N VAL A 79 -5.00 -7.08 -4.86
CA VAL A 79 -4.69 -5.77 -5.47
C VAL A 79 -5.13 -5.72 -6.93
N LEU A 80 -4.94 -6.80 -7.69
CA LEU A 80 -5.41 -6.92 -9.07
C LEU A 80 -6.94 -6.79 -9.15
N GLN A 81 -7.67 -7.55 -8.32
CA GLN A 81 -9.14 -7.49 -8.27
C GLN A 81 -9.64 -6.09 -7.85
N TRP A 82 -8.95 -5.45 -6.91
CA TRP A 82 -9.24 -4.07 -6.52
C TRP A 82 -9.09 -3.10 -7.71
N ARG A 83 -8.02 -3.21 -8.51
CA ARG A 83 -7.84 -2.43 -9.75
C ARG A 83 -8.93 -2.68 -10.77
N LEU A 84 -9.41 -3.92 -10.88
CA LEU A 84 -10.53 -4.30 -11.73
C LEU A 84 -11.89 -3.86 -11.17
N LYS A 85 -11.91 -3.25 -9.97
CA LYS A 85 -13.12 -2.83 -9.23
C LYS A 85 -14.02 -4.00 -8.81
N ASP A 86 -13.48 -5.22 -8.82
CA ASP A 86 -14.14 -6.38 -8.21
C ASP A 86 -13.84 -6.41 -6.72
N TYR A 87 -14.56 -5.58 -5.98
CA TYR A 87 -14.33 -5.37 -4.55
C TYR A 87 -14.66 -6.59 -3.69
N VAL A 88 -15.57 -7.45 -4.15
CA VAL A 88 -15.95 -8.68 -3.44
C VAL A 88 -14.79 -9.68 -3.50
N GLU A 89 -14.27 -9.94 -4.70
CA GLU A 89 -13.12 -10.81 -4.87
C GLU A 89 -11.85 -10.22 -4.23
N ALA A 90 -11.64 -8.91 -4.32
CA ALA A 90 -10.53 -8.24 -3.66
C ALA A 90 -10.54 -8.52 -2.15
N GLU A 91 -11.67 -8.29 -1.47
CA GLU A 91 -11.79 -8.56 -0.03
C GLU A 91 -11.57 -10.04 0.30
N ARG A 92 -12.12 -10.95 -0.52
CA ARG A 92 -11.94 -12.39 -0.36
C ARG A 92 -10.46 -12.79 -0.41
N PHE A 93 -9.73 -12.28 -1.39
CA PHE A 93 -8.30 -12.57 -1.53
C PHE A 93 -7.45 -11.90 -0.45
N PHE A 94 -7.76 -10.66 -0.03
CA PHE A 94 -7.08 -10.04 1.12
C PHE A 94 -7.26 -10.87 2.39
N ARG A 95 -8.45 -11.35 2.68
CA ARG A 95 -8.69 -12.23 3.84
C ARG A 95 -7.90 -13.53 3.76
N LYS A 96 -7.77 -14.13 2.56
CA LYS A 96 -6.92 -15.30 2.35
C LYS A 96 -5.44 -14.99 2.58
N ALA A 97 -4.96 -13.83 2.12
CA ALA A 97 -3.58 -13.38 2.35
C ALA A 97 -3.27 -13.28 3.85
N ILE A 98 -4.16 -12.65 4.62
CA ILE A 98 -4.02 -12.51 6.08
C ILE A 98 -4.13 -13.88 6.78
N ALA A 99 -5.00 -14.77 6.31
CA ALA A 99 -5.13 -16.13 6.87
C ALA A 99 -3.88 -17.00 6.59
N GLY A 100 -3.23 -16.79 5.43
CA GLY A 100 -1.99 -17.48 5.06
C GLY A 100 -0.77 -17.01 5.87
N ASP A 101 -0.63 -15.71 6.06
CA ASP A 101 0.36 -15.11 6.95
C ASP A 101 -0.16 -13.76 7.50
N GLY A 102 -0.64 -13.80 8.74
CA GLY A 102 -1.12 -12.60 9.43
C GLY A 102 -0.04 -11.57 9.76
N LYS A 103 1.24 -11.92 9.62
CA LYS A 103 2.39 -11.02 9.84
C LYS A 103 2.95 -10.44 8.55
N ASN A 104 2.44 -10.82 7.37
CA ASN A 104 2.87 -10.25 6.09
C ASN A 104 2.55 -8.76 6.04
N PRO A 105 3.56 -7.85 6.12
CA PRO A 105 3.31 -6.42 6.20
C PRO A 105 2.73 -5.85 4.89
N SER A 106 3.06 -6.44 3.74
CA SER A 106 2.48 -6.03 2.46
C SER A 106 0.99 -6.34 2.38
N ALA A 107 0.57 -7.52 2.87
CA ALA A 107 -0.83 -7.89 2.92
C ALA A 107 -1.61 -7.00 3.90
N GLN A 108 -1.05 -6.73 5.08
CA GLN A 108 -1.62 -5.82 6.06
C GLN A 108 -1.77 -4.40 5.49
N HIS A 109 -0.73 -3.87 4.82
CA HIS A 109 -0.74 -2.55 4.20
C HIS A 109 -1.83 -2.44 3.13
N ASN A 110 -1.82 -3.35 2.16
CA ASN A 110 -2.76 -3.29 1.03
C ASN A 110 -4.21 -3.51 1.48
N TYR A 111 -4.45 -4.46 2.39
CA TYR A 111 -5.79 -4.68 2.93
C TYR A 111 -6.28 -3.48 3.73
N GLY A 112 -5.41 -2.87 4.55
CA GLY A 112 -5.73 -1.66 5.28
C GLY A 112 -6.11 -0.50 4.35
N ALA A 113 -5.34 -0.27 3.29
CA ALA A 113 -5.64 0.75 2.27
C ALA A 113 -6.97 0.47 1.55
N PHE A 114 -7.22 -0.78 1.16
CA PHE A 114 -8.48 -1.20 0.57
C PHE A 114 -9.68 -0.94 1.50
N LEU A 115 -9.58 -1.30 2.77
CA LEU A 115 -10.65 -1.07 3.76
C LEU A 115 -10.95 0.42 3.92
N CYS A 116 -9.93 1.27 3.96
CA CYS A 116 -10.07 2.72 3.99
C CYS A 116 -10.75 3.28 2.75
N ASP A 117 -10.44 2.74 1.56
CA ASP A 117 -11.13 3.07 0.31
C ASP A 117 -12.62 2.70 0.38
N ARG A 118 -12.93 1.54 0.98
CA ARG A 118 -14.31 1.05 1.16
C ARG A 118 -15.07 1.68 2.33
N GLY A 119 -14.48 2.70 2.99
CA GLY A 119 -15.09 3.39 4.12
C GLY A 119 -15.04 2.66 5.46
N LYS A 120 -14.39 1.48 5.53
CA LYS A 120 -14.17 0.72 6.77
C LYS A 120 -12.96 1.28 7.52
N LEU A 121 -13.03 2.55 7.94
CA LEU A 121 -11.87 3.34 8.35
C LEU A 121 -11.14 2.75 9.57
N ASP A 122 -11.87 2.34 10.61
CA ASP A 122 -11.26 1.82 11.83
C ASP A 122 -10.56 0.48 11.61
N GLU A 123 -11.17 -0.38 10.81
CA GLU A 123 -10.58 -1.66 10.44
C GLU A 123 -9.34 -1.44 9.56
N GLY A 124 -9.43 -0.54 8.58
CA GLY A 124 -8.32 -0.17 7.71
C GLY A 124 -7.11 0.35 8.49
N VAL A 125 -7.33 1.28 9.43
CA VAL A 125 -6.25 1.84 10.26
C VAL A 125 -5.61 0.77 11.15
N ARG A 126 -6.38 -0.21 11.68
CA ARG A 126 -5.78 -1.32 12.44
C ARG A 126 -4.81 -2.15 11.61
N HIS A 127 -5.19 -2.50 10.38
CA HIS A 127 -4.31 -3.23 9.45
C HIS A 127 -3.07 -2.40 9.06
N LEU A 128 -3.24 -1.10 8.79
CA LEU A 128 -2.11 -0.20 8.53
C LEU A 128 -1.16 -0.11 9.73
N ALA A 129 -1.68 -0.04 10.96
CA ALA A 129 -0.86 -0.01 12.17
C ALA A 129 -0.05 -1.30 12.35
N LEU A 130 -0.62 -2.47 12.01
CA LEU A 130 0.11 -3.74 12.01
C LEU A 130 1.26 -3.74 10.99
N ALA A 131 1.04 -3.21 9.79
CA ALA A 131 2.09 -3.07 8.78
C ALA A 131 3.20 -2.11 9.24
N ALA A 132 2.83 -0.95 9.81
CA ALA A 132 3.79 0.05 10.32
C ALA A 132 4.62 -0.47 11.50
N GLY A 133 4.10 -1.42 12.27
CA GLY A 133 4.80 -2.07 13.37
C GLY A 133 5.94 -3.00 12.95
N ASN A 134 6.07 -3.34 11.68
CA ASN A 134 7.17 -4.14 11.17
C ASN A 134 8.36 -3.24 10.82
N ALA A 135 9.40 -3.25 11.67
CA ALA A 135 10.58 -2.40 11.52
C ALA A 135 11.39 -2.65 10.24
N LEU A 136 11.24 -3.83 9.61
CA LEU A 136 11.94 -4.18 8.38
C LEU A 136 11.11 -3.89 7.12
N TYR A 137 9.89 -3.38 7.28
CA TYR A 137 9.05 -3.09 6.13
C TYR A 137 9.47 -1.76 5.46
N PRO A 138 9.96 -1.79 4.20
CA PRO A 138 10.56 -0.62 3.57
C PRO A 138 9.55 0.49 3.25
N TYR A 139 8.26 0.18 3.21
CA TYR A 139 7.18 1.12 2.85
C TYR A 139 6.46 1.70 4.08
N THR A 140 7.13 1.78 5.23
CA THR A 140 6.52 2.29 6.48
C THR A 140 6.09 3.75 6.37
N ALA A 141 6.78 4.57 5.57
CA ALA A 141 6.37 5.95 5.31
C ALA A 141 5.02 6.01 4.55
N GLU A 142 4.86 5.18 3.53
CA GLU A 142 3.63 5.05 2.73
C GLU A 142 2.48 4.47 3.55
N VAL A 143 2.75 3.53 4.45
CA VAL A 143 1.75 3.00 5.39
C VAL A 143 1.20 4.12 6.28
N ASN A 144 2.09 4.94 6.86
CA ASN A 144 1.68 6.08 7.68
C ASN A 144 0.94 7.13 6.86
N LEU A 145 1.36 7.40 5.62
CA LEU A 145 0.62 8.25 4.69
C LEU A 145 -0.81 7.73 4.48
N ASN A 146 -0.97 6.44 4.17
CA ASN A 146 -2.29 5.84 3.93
C ASN A 146 -3.17 5.87 5.18
N ALA A 147 -2.60 5.68 6.37
CA ALA A 147 -3.32 5.83 7.63
C ALA A 147 -3.79 7.29 7.86
N GLY A 148 -2.92 8.25 7.56
CA GLY A 148 -3.25 9.67 7.62
C GLY A 148 -4.40 10.02 6.67
N ILE A 149 -4.33 9.63 5.40
CA ILE A 149 -5.39 9.84 4.39
C ILE A 149 -6.71 9.19 4.84
N CYS A 150 -6.64 7.97 5.36
CA CYS A 150 -7.81 7.26 5.89
C CYS A 150 -8.52 8.08 6.98
N LEU A 151 -7.73 8.60 7.92
CA LEU A 151 -8.21 9.33 9.08
C LEU A 151 -8.66 10.77 8.77
N MET A 152 -8.20 11.38 7.66
CA MET A 152 -8.73 12.66 7.18
C MET A 152 -10.21 12.58 6.81
N LYS A 153 -10.74 11.39 6.57
CA LYS A 153 -12.19 11.17 6.36
C LYS A 153 -13.01 11.21 7.67
N LYS A 154 -12.35 11.31 8.82
CA LYS A 154 -13.01 11.40 10.15
C LYS A 154 -13.06 12.84 10.65
N PRO A 155 -13.97 13.16 11.58
CA PRO A 155 -14.13 14.53 12.13
C PRO A 155 -12.92 15.04 12.91
N SER A 156 -12.00 14.17 13.35
CA SER A 156 -10.84 14.57 14.17
C SER A 156 -9.56 14.59 13.34
N PRO A 157 -9.06 15.77 12.93
CA PRO A 157 -7.87 15.91 12.11
C PRO A 157 -6.56 15.59 12.86
N ALA A 158 -6.54 15.71 14.19
CA ALA A 158 -5.32 15.56 14.99
C ALA A 158 -4.66 14.17 14.87
N VAL A 159 -5.46 13.12 14.76
CA VAL A 159 -4.92 11.76 14.59
C VAL A 159 -4.36 11.56 13.18
N ALA A 160 -5.03 12.10 12.17
CA ALA A 160 -4.52 12.11 10.80
C ALA A 160 -3.17 12.83 10.71
N GLU A 161 -3.06 14.01 11.33
CA GLU A 161 -1.83 14.80 11.39
C GLU A 161 -0.66 14.00 12.00
N LYS A 162 -0.91 13.27 13.09
CA LYS A 162 0.13 12.42 13.72
C LYS A 162 0.72 11.41 12.72
N TYR A 163 -0.13 10.69 11.99
CA TYR A 163 0.34 9.72 11.00
C TYR A 163 1.08 10.37 9.82
N LEU A 164 0.57 11.49 9.31
CA LEU A 164 1.25 12.24 8.24
C LEU A 164 2.61 12.78 8.69
N ARG A 165 2.74 13.24 9.94
CA ARG A 165 4.04 13.65 10.52
C ARG A 165 5.01 12.48 10.67
N GLU A 166 4.55 11.30 11.11
CA GLU A 166 5.40 10.11 11.16
C GLU A 166 5.86 9.69 9.75
N ALA A 167 4.99 9.78 8.73
CA ALA A 167 5.39 9.57 7.35
C ALA A 167 6.51 10.52 6.91
N LEU A 168 6.40 11.82 7.23
CA LEU A 168 7.40 12.83 6.89
C LEU A 168 8.68 12.76 7.75
N LYS A 169 8.62 12.17 8.93
CA LYS A 169 9.79 11.88 9.75
C LYS A 169 10.65 10.77 9.13
N ILE A 170 10.02 9.75 8.55
CA ILE A 170 10.68 8.65 7.85
C ILE A 170 11.16 9.11 6.47
N ASN A 171 10.30 9.75 5.69
CA ASN A 171 10.61 10.29 4.37
C ASN A 171 10.20 11.78 4.28
N PRO A 172 11.13 12.72 4.57
CA PRO A 172 10.83 14.16 4.58
C PRO A 172 10.40 14.75 3.24
N LYS A 173 10.62 14.01 2.14
CA LYS A 173 10.28 14.42 0.77
C LYS A 173 9.12 13.62 0.18
N LEU A 174 8.36 12.85 0.98
CA LEU A 174 7.23 12.06 0.50
C LEU A 174 6.12 12.98 -0.02
N PRO A 175 5.88 13.06 -1.35
CA PRO A 175 5.00 14.08 -1.92
C PRO A 175 3.57 13.97 -1.40
N GLY A 176 3.02 12.74 -1.32
CA GLY A 176 1.68 12.54 -0.81
C GLY A 176 1.49 13.06 0.62
N ALA A 177 2.48 12.84 1.50
CA ALA A 177 2.40 13.31 2.87
C ALA A 177 2.52 14.84 2.96
N LEU A 178 3.36 15.47 2.14
CA LEU A 178 3.48 16.92 2.04
C LEU A 178 2.18 17.56 1.55
N PHE A 179 1.57 17.01 0.49
CA PHE A 179 0.30 17.47 -0.04
C PHE A 179 -0.82 17.39 1.01
N HIS A 180 -0.99 16.23 1.64
CA HIS A 180 -2.05 16.04 2.64
C HIS A 180 -1.82 16.83 3.92
N MET A 181 -0.56 17.08 4.32
CA MET A 181 -0.25 18.03 5.42
C MET A 181 -0.60 19.46 5.05
N ALA A 182 -0.34 19.88 3.80
CA ALA A 182 -0.75 21.20 3.32
C ALA A 182 -2.28 21.34 3.33
N GLN A 183 -2.99 20.33 2.81
CA GLN A 183 -4.46 20.31 2.81
C GLN A 183 -5.02 20.36 4.23
N LEU A 184 -4.53 19.50 5.12
CA LEU A 184 -4.99 19.43 6.52
C LEU A 184 -4.75 20.73 7.27
N SER A 185 -3.57 21.33 7.10
CA SER A 185 -3.23 22.62 7.70
C SER A 185 -4.15 23.73 7.18
N PHE A 186 -4.40 23.76 5.87
CA PHE A 186 -5.28 24.74 5.24
C PHE A 186 -6.72 24.61 5.76
N ASP A 187 -7.26 23.39 5.78
CA ASP A 187 -8.62 23.10 6.25
C ASP A 187 -8.80 23.45 7.74
N SER A 188 -7.71 23.40 8.52
CA SER A 188 -7.65 23.81 9.92
C SER A 188 -7.42 25.33 10.10
N GLY A 189 -7.45 26.13 9.04
CA GLY A 189 -7.23 27.57 9.07
C GLY A 189 -5.76 27.99 9.24
N GLN A 190 -4.82 27.06 9.21
CA GLN A 190 -3.39 27.30 9.40
C GLN A 190 -2.70 27.55 8.05
N SER A 191 -3.01 28.68 7.40
CA SER A 191 -2.55 28.96 6.03
C SER A 191 -1.03 29.09 5.91
N LEU A 192 -0.32 29.61 6.92
CA LEU A 192 1.14 29.74 6.88
C LEU A 192 1.87 28.37 6.97
N PRO A 193 1.55 27.48 7.91
CA PRO A 193 2.03 26.10 7.85
C PRO A 193 1.68 25.39 6.54
N ALA A 194 0.46 25.58 6.01
CA ALA A 194 0.04 25.00 4.74
C ALA A 194 0.95 25.42 3.57
N ARG A 195 1.34 26.73 3.50
CA ARG A 195 2.33 27.23 2.53
C ARG A 195 3.64 26.47 2.65
N GLY A 196 4.17 26.29 3.84
CA GLY A 196 5.44 25.59 4.03
C GLY A 196 5.41 24.14 3.53
N PHE A 197 4.30 23.43 3.71
CA PHE A 197 4.15 22.07 3.20
C PHE A 197 3.98 22.03 1.67
N ILE A 198 3.16 22.92 1.08
CA ILE A 198 2.93 22.89 -0.36
C ILE A 198 4.17 23.34 -1.17
N GLU A 199 4.99 24.27 -0.63
CA GLU A 199 6.27 24.64 -1.23
C GLU A 199 7.26 23.49 -1.24
N ARG A 200 7.35 22.72 -0.13
CA ARG A 200 8.17 21.50 -0.06
C ARG A 200 7.66 20.42 -1.03
N TYR A 201 6.35 20.32 -1.23
CA TYR A 201 5.77 19.43 -2.24
C TYR A 201 6.34 19.77 -3.63
N PHE A 202 6.29 21.04 -4.07
CA PHE A 202 6.81 21.47 -5.37
C PHE A 202 8.34 21.36 -5.52
N GLN A 203 9.07 21.26 -4.40
CA GLN A 203 10.51 20.96 -4.43
C GLN A 203 10.82 19.48 -4.62
N SER A 204 9.88 18.59 -4.35
CA SER A 204 10.08 17.13 -4.32
C SER A 204 9.23 16.37 -5.36
N SER A 205 8.34 17.06 -6.05
CA SER A 205 7.41 16.44 -7.02
C SER A 205 7.09 17.41 -8.15
N GLU A 206 6.63 16.86 -9.26
CA GLU A 206 6.06 17.63 -10.36
C GLU A 206 4.74 18.30 -9.95
N ASP A 207 4.38 19.35 -10.71
CA ASP A 207 3.10 20.02 -10.53
C ASP A 207 1.94 19.07 -10.82
N THR A 208 0.93 19.10 -9.94
CA THR A 208 -0.38 18.52 -10.24
C THR A 208 -1.46 19.59 -10.17
N PRO A 209 -2.58 19.41 -10.87
CA PRO A 209 -3.67 20.40 -10.86
C PRO A 209 -4.19 20.65 -9.44
N GLU A 210 -4.34 19.59 -8.64
CA GLU A 210 -4.84 19.67 -7.26
C GLU A 210 -3.88 20.47 -6.36
N ALA A 211 -2.55 20.21 -6.47
CA ALA A 211 -1.55 20.89 -5.67
C ALA A 211 -1.47 22.38 -6.04
N LEU A 212 -1.54 22.71 -7.32
CA LEU A 212 -1.55 24.12 -7.78
C LEU A 212 -2.82 24.85 -7.33
N LEU A 213 -3.99 24.20 -7.40
CA LEU A 213 -5.24 24.78 -6.90
C LEU A 213 -5.18 25.01 -5.39
N LEU A 214 -4.65 24.05 -4.63
CA LEU A 214 -4.47 24.19 -3.19
C LEU A 214 -3.53 25.37 -2.88
N ALA A 215 -2.41 25.50 -3.60
CA ALA A 215 -1.51 26.63 -3.46
C ALA A 215 -2.21 27.98 -3.73
N VAL A 216 -3.02 28.08 -4.78
CA VAL A 216 -3.83 29.26 -5.08
C VAL A 216 -4.76 29.61 -3.91
N LYS A 217 -5.41 28.62 -3.29
CA LYS A 217 -6.30 28.84 -2.14
C LYS A 217 -5.52 29.29 -0.90
N ILE A 218 -4.38 28.69 -0.63
CA ILE A 218 -3.49 29.06 0.49
C ILE A 218 -3.02 30.51 0.33
N GLU A 219 -2.53 30.89 -0.86
CA GLU A 219 -2.04 32.26 -1.11
C GLU A 219 -3.16 33.31 -1.10
N HIS A 220 -4.36 32.90 -1.49
CA HIS A 220 -5.53 33.76 -1.35
C HIS A 220 -5.83 34.05 0.13
N ALA A 221 -5.80 33.04 0.99
CA ALA A 221 -6.01 33.19 2.43
C ALA A 221 -4.92 34.05 3.10
N LEU A 222 -3.68 33.92 2.63
CA LEU A 222 -2.54 34.73 3.08
C LEU A 222 -2.50 36.14 2.47
N ARG A 223 -3.42 36.44 1.54
CA ARG A 223 -3.51 37.73 0.82
C ARG A 223 -2.28 38.05 -0.06
N ASP A 224 -1.50 37.03 -0.42
CA ASP A 224 -0.37 37.15 -1.33
C ASP A 224 -0.86 37.11 -2.78
N LYS A 225 -1.12 38.26 -3.36
CA LYS A 225 -1.64 38.40 -4.73
C LYS A 225 -0.66 37.90 -5.78
N ASN A 226 0.64 38.09 -5.56
CA ASN A 226 1.67 37.74 -6.54
C ASN A 226 1.88 36.22 -6.59
N ALA A 227 2.05 35.58 -5.44
CA ALA A 227 2.16 34.11 -5.36
C ALA A 227 0.88 33.41 -5.86
N LYS A 228 -0.31 33.91 -5.47
CA LYS A 228 -1.59 33.45 -6.01
C LYS A 228 -1.64 33.52 -7.54
N ALA A 229 -1.27 34.68 -8.15
CA ALA A 229 -1.28 34.84 -9.60
C ALA A 229 -0.30 33.89 -10.30
N SER A 230 0.88 33.68 -9.71
CA SER A 230 1.91 32.78 -10.22
C SER A 230 1.39 31.32 -10.27
N TYR A 231 0.83 30.79 -9.16
CA TYR A 231 0.27 29.43 -9.15
C TYR A 231 -0.95 29.30 -10.07
N ALA A 232 -1.81 30.30 -10.14
CA ALA A 232 -2.95 30.29 -11.06
C ALA A 232 -2.52 30.28 -12.53
N LEU A 233 -1.46 31.01 -12.89
CA LEU A 233 -0.87 30.99 -14.23
C LEU A 233 -0.31 29.59 -14.55
N ARG A 234 0.49 29.01 -13.64
CA ARG A 234 1.03 27.65 -13.81
C ARG A 234 -0.07 26.64 -14.05
N LEU A 235 -1.16 26.70 -13.27
CA LEU A 235 -2.31 25.78 -13.41
C LEU A 235 -2.96 25.91 -14.79
N ARG A 236 -3.25 27.14 -15.24
CA ARG A 236 -3.86 27.39 -16.57
C ARG A 236 -2.94 26.98 -17.73
N THR A 237 -1.63 27.18 -17.57
CA THR A 237 -0.67 26.89 -18.65
C THR A 237 -0.37 25.40 -18.77
N LYS A 238 -0.18 24.72 -17.65
CA LYS A 238 0.19 23.29 -17.66
C LYS A 238 -1.03 22.37 -17.77
N PHE A 239 -2.18 22.76 -17.23
CA PHE A 239 -3.37 21.94 -17.12
C PHE A 239 -4.66 22.67 -17.55
N PRO A 240 -4.71 23.23 -18.76
CA PRO A 240 -5.80 24.13 -19.20
C PRO A 240 -7.18 23.47 -19.20
N THR A 241 -7.25 22.14 -19.35
CA THR A 241 -8.50 21.39 -19.42
C THR A 241 -8.87 20.68 -18.13
N SER A 242 -8.07 20.86 -17.06
CA SER A 242 -8.37 20.21 -15.78
C SER A 242 -9.58 20.85 -15.09
N PRO A 243 -10.32 20.07 -14.28
CA PRO A 243 -11.41 20.60 -13.45
C PRO A 243 -10.93 21.71 -12.49
N GLU A 244 -9.68 21.63 -12.03
CA GLU A 244 -9.05 22.58 -11.12
C GLU A 244 -8.82 23.93 -11.82
N ALA A 245 -8.41 23.93 -13.08
CA ALA A 245 -8.28 25.16 -13.86
C ALA A 245 -9.64 25.86 -14.04
N GLY A 246 -10.71 25.09 -14.23
CA GLY A 246 -12.08 25.60 -14.26
C GLY A 246 -12.50 26.30 -12.96
N GLN A 247 -12.05 25.80 -11.80
CA GLN A 247 -12.36 26.37 -10.50
C GLN A 247 -11.67 27.73 -10.23
N LEU A 248 -10.64 28.10 -10.98
CA LEU A 248 -9.98 29.40 -10.83
C LEU A 248 -10.93 30.59 -11.09
N HIS A 249 -11.95 30.41 -11.92
CA HIS A 249 -12.95 31.46 -12.20
C HIS A 249 -13.87 31.69 -10.99
N THR A 250 -14.22 30.61 -10.26
CA THR A 250 -15.04 30.68 -9.05
C THR A 250 -14.21 31.16 -7.84
N ALA A 251 -12.95 30.75 -7.74
CA ALA A 251 -12.02 31.23 -6.71
C ALA A 251 -11.62 32.70 -6.88
N ALA A 252 -11.64 33.23 -8.11
CA ALA A 252 -11.50 34.67 -8.37
C ALA A 252 -12.74 35.47 -7.92
N GLY A 253 -13.90 34.83 -7.85
CA GLY A 253 -15.18 35.40 -7.42
C GLY A 253 -15.49 35.22 -5.93
N MET A 254 -14.62 34.66 -5.10
CA MET A 254 -14.74 34.72 -3.64
C MET A 254 -14.60 36.17 -3.19
N LYS A 255 -15.72 36.90 -3.28
CA LYS A 255 -15.89 38.23 -2.68
C LYS A 255 -15.72 38.10 -1.17
N LYS A 256 -15.07 39.09 -0.60
CA LYS A 256 -14.75 39.42 0.78
C LYS A 256 -15.66 38.84 1.84
#